data_a19f14fb0465380027413cce1f6f9a12
#
_entry.id   a19f14fb0465380027413cce1f6f9a12
#
_cell.length_a   1.000
_cell.length_b   1.000
_cell.length_c   1.000
_cell.angle_alpha   90.00
_cell.angle_beta   90.00
_cell.angle_gamma   90.00
#
_symmetry.space_group_name_H-M   'P 1'
#
loop_
_entity.id
_entity.type
_entity.pdbx_description
1 polymer ?
#
loop_
_entity_poly.entity_id
_entity_poly.type
_entity_poly.pdbx_seq_one_letter_code
_entity_poly.pdbx_strand_id
1 'polypeptide(L)'
;LGADKVAVAVEREISQRGMDARIVRNGSRGMFWLEPMLEVETPEGRVAYGPVKAKDVEDLFDAGLGLVHNSAHPLFLGDPAEIPFFKNQQRLTFARVGTTDPLSLEDYKAHDGLKGLARAVDMAPADIVKEVTESGLRGRGGAGFPTGIKWKTVLDTGANEQNGGVQKYIVCNADEGDSGTFADRMIMEGDPFVLIEGMAIAGIAVGATKGYIYIRSEYPHAVKTMNAAVRIARQNGVLGASVLGSAHAFDMEVRVGAGAYVCGE
;
A
#
# COMPACT_ATOMS: atom_id res chain seq x y z
N LEU A 1 9.50 5.05 16.54
CA LEU A 1 10.70 4.21 16.58
C LEU A 1 11.99 4.93 16.14
N GLY A 2 11.92 6.13 15.57
CA GLY A 2 13.09 6.93 15.22
C GLY A 2 13.56 6.82 13.77
N ALA A 3 12.78 6.21 12.87
CA ALA A 3 13.12 6.06 11.46
C ALA A 3 13.44 7.38 10.75
N ASP A 4 12.74 8.48 11.10
CA ASP A 4 13.02 9.80 10.54
C ASP A 4 14.40 10.31 10.95
N LYS A 5 14.82 10.09 12.20
CA LYS A 5 16.15 10.46 12.67
C LYS A 5 17.25 9.64 11.98
N VAL A 6 16.99 8.36 11.70
CA VAL A 6 17.90 7.50 10.94
C VAL A 6 18.02 8.01 9.51
N ALA A 7 16.89 8.29 8.84
CA ALA A 7 16.91 8.80 7.47
C ALA A 7 17.70 10.11 7.34
N VAL A 8 17.49 11.06 8.25
CA VAL A 8 18.28 12.33 8.27
C VAL A 8 19.76 12.07 8.48
N ALA A 9 20.12 11.11 9.36
CA ALA A 9 21.52 10.75 9.57
C ALA A 9 22.14 10.10 8.31
N VAL A 10 21.40 9.21 7.64
CA VAL A 10 21.83 8.59 6.37
C VAL A 10 22.01 9.64 5.27
N GLU A 11 21.07 10.57 5.13
CA GLU A 11 21.15 11.67 4.15
C GLU A 11 22.38 12.53 4.36
N ARG A 12 22.68 12.83 5.62
CA ARG A 12 23.90 13.58 5.99
C ARG A 12 25.16 12.82 5.58
N GLU A 13 25.29 11.52 5.88
CA GLU A 13 26.46 10.72 5.52
C GLU A 13 26.64 10.60 4.01
N ILE A 14 25.55 10.36 3.26
CA ILE A 14 25.56 10.33 1.79
C ILE A 14 26.13 11.65 1.25
N SER A 15 25.62 12.79 1.75
CA SER A 15 26.04 14.11 1.32
C SER A 15 27.50 14.40 1.66
N GLN A 16 27.93 14.09 2.89
CA GLN A 16 29.30 14.34 3.35
C GLN A 16 30.35 13.49 2.63
N ARG A 17 29.97 12.28 2.23
CA ARG A 17 30.85 11.34 1.52
C ARG A 17 30.76 11.46 0.01
N GLY A 18 29.88 12.35 -0.51
CA GLY A 18 29.69 12.54 -1.94
C GLY A 18 29.17 11.28 -2.66
N MET A 19 28.39 10.44 -2.00
CA MET A 19 27.85 9.21 -2.57
C MET A 19 26.65 9.49 -3.44
N ASP A 20 26.55 8.79 -4.57
CA ASP A 20 25.36 8.78 -5.42
C ASP A 20 24.40 7.68 -4.91
N ALA A 21 23.48 8.07 -4.03
CA ALA A 21 22.51 7.18 -3.44
C ALA A 21 21.17 7.87 -3.22
N ARG A 22 20.08 7.13 -3.47
CA ARG A 22 18.71 7.58 -3.25
C ARG A 22 18.13 6.93 -1.99
N ILE A 23 17.55 7.74 -1.11
CA ILE A 23 16.80 7.24 0.05
C ILE A 23 15.34 7.07 -0.35
N VAL A 24 14.82 5.87 -0.16
CA VAL A 24 13.39 5.54 -0.31
C VAL A 24 12.79 5.26 1.07
N ARG A 25 11.68 5.93 1.39
CA ARG A 25 10.97 5.78 2.66
C ARG A 25 9.86 4.76 2.51
N ASN A 26 10.20 3.48 2.69
CA ASN A 26 9.25 2.38 2.61
C ASN A 26 8.36 2.30 3.85
N GLY A 27 7.21 1.62 3.72
CA GLY A 27 6.40 1.20 4.84
C GLY A 27 7.04 0.08 5.66
N SER A 28 6.51 -0.15 6.86
CA SER A 28 6.94 -1.25 7.72
C SER A 28 6.70 -2.61 7.05
N ARG A 29 7.68 -3.52 7.20
CA ARG A 29 7.52 -4.92 6.81
C ARG A 29 6.82 -5.79 7.86
N GLY A 30 6.46 -5.21 9.02
CA GLY A 30 5.84 -5.92 10.15
C GLY A 30 6.82 -6.51 11.15
N MET A 31 8.13 -6.32 10.98
CA MET A 31 9.18 -6.77 11.92
C MET A 31 9.56 -5.65 12.90
N PHE A 32 8.62 -5.20 13.70
CA PHE A 32 8.79 -4.04 14.59
C PHE A 32 9.98 -4.15 15.55
N TRP A 33 10.41 -5.37 15.90
CA TRP A 33 11.57 -5.62 16.76
C TRP A 33 12.91 -5.38 16.05
N LEU A 34 12.92 -5.32 14.73
CA LEU A 34 14.11 -5.02 13.89
C LEU A 34 14.06 -3.58 13.34
N GLU A 35 13.00 -2.83 13.61
CA GLU A 35 12.84 -1.46 13.11
C GLU A 35 13.39 -0.40 14.08
N PRO A 36 13.94 0.68 13.56
CA PRO A 36 14.11 1.01 12.14
C PRO A 36 15.09 0.07 11.43
N MET A 37 14.66 -0.46 10.29
CA MET A 37 15.51 -1.22 9.38
C MET A 37 16.04 -0.32 8.28
N LEU A 38 17.33 -0.47 7.98
CA LEU A 38 17.98 0.14 6.83
C LEU A 38 18.30 -0.97 5.82
N GLU A 39 17.69 -0.90 4.65
CA GLU A 39 17.98 -1.82 3.56
C GLU A 39 18.81 -1.12 2.50
N VAL A 40 19.79 -1.82 1.96
CA VAL A 40 20.67 -1.32 0.90
C VAL A 40 20.57 -2.26 -0.28
N GLU A 41 20.26 -1.69 -1.44
CA GLU A 41 20.26 -2.41 -2.70
C GLU A 41 21.56 -2.13 -3.45
N THR A 42 22.28 -3.18 -3.78
CA THR A 42 23.52 -3.14 -4.54
C THR A 42 23.44 -4.13 -5.71
N PRO A 43 24.37 -4.08 -6.69
CA PRO A 43 24.42 -5.09 -7.75
C PRO A 43 24.55 -6.53 -7.25
N GLU A 44 25.04 -6.72 -6.02
CA GLU A 44 25.19 -8.04 -5.39
C GLU A 44 23.90 -8.53 -4.71
N GLY A 45 22.87 -7.67 -4.62
CA GLY A 45 21.60 -7.95 -3.99
C GLY A 45 21.25 -6.97 -2.88
N ARG A 46 20.13 -7.21 -2.22
CA ARG A 46 19.62 -6.38 -1.13
C ARG A 46 20.00 -6.97 0.22
N VAL A 47 20.54 -6.15 1.10
CA VAL A 47 20.86 -6.51 2.48
C VAL A 47 20.24 -5.54 3.47
N ALA A 48 19.94 -6.01 4.66
CA ALA A 48 19.33 -5.26 5.74
C ALA A 48 20.25 -5.13 6.96
N TYR A 49 20.05 -4.03 7.67
CA TYR A 49 20.66 -3.74 8.97
C TYR A 49 19.53 -3.31 9.93
N GLY A 50 19.57 -3.80 11.17
CA GLY A 50 18.55 -3.44 12.17
C GLY A 50 18.76 -4.06 13.55
N PRO A 51 18.12 -3.48 14.58
CA PRO A 51 17.49 -2.16 14.61
C PRO A 51 18.51 -1.02 14.63
N VAL A 52 18.42 -0.10 13.66
CA VAL A 52 19.37 1.02 13.49
C VAL A 52 18.92 2.23 14.29
N LYS A 53 19.84 2.87 15.01
CA LYS A 53 19.65 4.17 15.64
C LYS A 53 20.44 5.22 14.88
N ALA A 54 20.03 6.49 14.94
CA ALA A 54 20.75 7.58 14.25
C ALA A 54 22.23 7.67 14.60
N LYS A 55 22.63 7.28 15.81
CA LYS A 55 24.04 7.24 16.25
C LYS A 55 24.88 6.13 15.61
N ASP A 56 24.20 5.09 15.10
CA ASP A 56 24.87 3.90 14.53
C ASP A 56 25.18 4.12 13.03
N VAL A 57 24.62 5.19 12.42
CA VAL A 57 24.69 5.43 10.97
C VAL A 57 26.12 5.71 10.51
N GLU A 58 26.87 6.55 11.24
CA GLU A 58 28.27 6.87 10.90
C GLU A 58 29.13 5.59 10.89
N ASP A 59 29.01 4.75 11.92
CA ASP A 59 29.72 3.47 12.02
C ASP A 59 29.37 2.51 10.88
N LEU A 60 28.09 2.45 10.48
CA LEU A 60 27.66 1.66 9.33
C LEU A 60 28.32 2.12 8.02
N PHE A 61 28.42 3.43 7.80
CA PHE A 61 29.10 3.97 6.61
C PHE A 61 30.61 3.74 6.66
N ASP A 62 31.24 3.84 7.84
CA ASP A 62 32.67 3.55 8.02
C ASP A 62 32.93 2.05 7.79
N ALA A 63 31.98 1.20 8.13
CA ALA A 63 31.99 -0.22 7.84
C ALA A 63 31.68 -0.60 6.38
N GLY A 64 31.47 0.41 5.50
CA GLY A 64 31.29 0.23 4.06
C GLY A 64 29.83 0.09 3.58
N LEU A 65 28.87 0.61 4.33
CA LEU A 65 27.46 0.60 3.92
C LEU A 65 27.28 1.16 2.48
N GLY A 66 26.62 0.40 1.63
CA GLY A 66 26.38 0.75 0.23
C GLY A 66 27.53 0.43 -0.73
N LEU A 67 28.70 0.03 -0.22
CA LEU A 67 29.86 -0.37 -1.02
C LEU A 67 30.17 -1.86 -0.91
N VAL A 68 30.03 -2.43 0.29
CA VAL A 68 30.29 -3.83 0.57
C VAL A 68 29.22 -4.40 1.52
N HIS A 69 28.97 -5.69 1.44
CA HIS A 69 28.14 -6.42 2.40
C HIS A 69 28.99 -6.84 3.62
N ASN A 70 29.02 -5.99 4.65
CA ASN A 70 29.80 -6.30 5.85
C ASN A 70 29.02 -7.23 6.82
N SER A 71 29.13 -8.52 6.60
CA SER A 71 28.46 -9.54 7.42
C SER A 71 29.00 -9.65 8.87
N ALA A 72 30.13 -9.02 9.16
CA ALA A 72 30.70 -8.99 10.51
C ALA A 72 30.12 -7.84 11.37
N HIS A 73 29.39 -6.89 10.76
CA HIS A 73 28.81 -5.78 11.50
C HIS A 73 27.68 -6.27 12.44
N PRO A 74 27.62 -5.83 13.71
CA PRO A 74 26.63 -6.33 14.69
C PRO A 74 25.17 -6.13 14.32
N LEU A 75 24.85 -5.11 13.47
CA LEU A 75 23.50 -4.83 13.00
C LEU A 75 23.16 -5.51 11.65
N PHE A 76 24.08 -6.27 11.07
CA PHE A 76 23.86 -6.95 9.80
C PHE A 76 22.83 -8.08 9.95
N LEU A 77 21.79 -8.05 9.12
CA LEU A 77 20.70 -9.03 9.11
C LEU A 77 20.71 -9.94 7.88
N GLY A 78 21.55 -9.62 6.88
CA GLY A 78 21.60 -10.36 5.61
C GLY A 78 20.48 -9.97 4.65
N ASP A 79 20.16 -10.88 3.72
CA ASP A 79 19.04 -10.72 2.81
C ASP A 79 17.72 -10.69 3.59
N PRO A 80 16.89 -9.64 3.45
CA PRO A 80 15.59 -9.57 4.11
C PRO A 80 14.70 -10.79 3.84
N ALA A 81 14.77 -11.38 2.65
CA ALA A 81 13.96 -12.54 2.27
C ALA A 81 14.35 -13.82 3.07
N GLU A 82 15.61 -13.90 3.51
CA GLU A 82 16.12 -15.03 4.28
C GLU A 82 15.86 -14.91 5.79
N ILE A 83 15.40 -13.76 6.28
CA ILE A 83 14.99 -13.60 7.67
C ILE A 83 13.87 -14.61 7.97
N PRO A 84 13.94 -15.43 9.02
CA PRO A 84 12.99 -16.52 9.28
C PRO A 84 11.53 -16.10 9.30
N PHE A 85 11.22 -14.87 9.72
CA PHE A 85 9.89 -14.31 9.71
C PHE A 85 9.34 -14.20 8.27
N PHE A 86 10.15 -13.78 7.30
CA PHE A 86 9.73 -13.68 5.88
C PHE A 86 9.82 -15.01 5.15
N LYS A 87 10.90 -15.74 5.35
CA LYS A 87 11.16 -17.01 4.67
C LYS A 87 9.99 -18.00 4.82
N ASN A 88 9.27 -17.93 5.93
CA ASN A 88 8.13 -18.80 6.22
C ASN A 88 6.78 -18.21 5.81
N GLN A 89 6.76 -17.06 5.11
CA GLN A 89 5.52 -16.40 4.66
C GLN A 89 5.35 -16.50 3.16
N GLN A 90 4.11 -16.74 2.74
CA GLN A 90 3.67 -16.44 1.39
C GLN A 90 2.93 -15.10 1.43
N ARG A 91 3.58 -14.03 0.98
CA ARG A 91 3.06 -12.67 1.04
C ARG A 91 2.27 -12.35 -0.22
N LEU A 92 0.96 -12.35 -0.13
CA LEU A 92 0.07 -11.99 -1.23
C LEU A 92 -0.30 -10.50 -1.15
N THR A 93 -0.99 -10.09 -0.09
CA THR A 93 -1.45 -8.71 0.11
C THR A 93 -0.29 -7.74 0.35
N PHE A 94 0.78 -8.20 0.99
CA PHE A 94 1.97 -7.39 1.32
C PHE A 94 3.15 -7.65 0.39
N ALA A 95 2.93 -8.18 -0.81
CA ALA A 95 4.02 -8.58 -1.72
C ALA A 95 5.00 -7.44 -2.01
N ARG A 96 4.49 -6.22 -2.17
CA ARG A 96 5.29 -5.02 -2.49
C ARG A 96 5.70 -4.18 -1.28
N VAL A 97 5.03 -4.38 -0.12
CA VAL A 97 5.30 -3.59 1.09
C VAL A 97 6.75 -3.75 1.55
N GLY A 98 7.46 -2.63 1.66
CA GLY A 98 8.89 -2.57 1.98
C GLY A 98 9.81 -2.84 0.79
N THR A 99 9.28 -3.12 -0.40
CA THR A 99 10.06 -3.31 -1.63
C THR A 99 9.97 -2.09 -2.54
N THR A 100 8.75 -1.60 -2.78
CA THR A 100 8.51 -0.45 -3.66
C THR A 100 8.54 0.88 -2.91
N ASP A 101 8.78 1.97 -3.66
CA ASP A 101 8.53 3.33 -3.19
C ASP A 101 7.01 3.57 -3.15
N PRO A 102 6.39 3.74 -1.97
CA PRO A 102 4.95 3.81 -1.84
C PRO A 102 4.30 5.01 -2.55
N LEU A 103 5.09 6.02 -2.93
CA LEU A 103 4.60 7.20 -3.66
C LEU A 103 5.11 7.27 -5.10
N SER A 104 5.70 6.20 -5.62
CA SER A 104 6.07 6.07 -7.03
C SER A 104 5.08 5.15 -7.76
N LEU A 105 4.22 5.75 -8.59
CA LEU A 105 3.31 4.98 -9.45
C LEU A 105 4.08 4.17 -10.52
N GLU A 106 5.24 4.66 -10.94
CA GLU A 106 6.09 3.95 -11.90
C GLU A 106 6.68 2.68 -11.29
N ASP A 107 7.16 2.78 -10.03
CA ASP A 107 7.67 1.64 -9.30
C ASP A 107 6.56 0.62 -9.01
N TYR A 108 5.35 1.09 -8.66
CA TYR A 108 4.16 0.25 -8.53
C TYR A 108 3.87 -0.53 -9.82
N LYS A 109 3.91 0.14 -10.98
CA LYS A 109 3.73 -0.50 -12.30
C LYS A 109 4.83 -1.51 -12.62
N ALA A 110 6.10 -1.19 -12.30
CA ALA A 110 7.23 -2.10 -12.50
C ALA A 110 7.09 -3.40 -11.70
N HIS A 111 6.34 -3.36 -10.60
CA HIS A 111 6.02 -4.51 -9.74
C HIS A 111 4.59 -5.03 -9.95
N ASP A 112 4.15 -5.11 -11.19
CA ASP A 112 2.86 -5.68 -11.62
C ASP A 112 1.60 -4.89 -11.20
N GLY A 113 1.75 -3.66 -10.75
CA GLY A 113 0.63 -2.77 -10.43
C GLY A 113 -0.16 -2.32 -11.66
N LEU A 114 -1.41 -1.97 -11.45
CA LEU A 114 -2.42 -1.56 -12.44
C LEU A 114 -2.82 -2.60 -13.49
N LYS A 115 -2.25 -3.81 -13.47
CA LYS A 115 -2.64 -4.87 -14.42
C LYS A 115 -4.09 -5.29 -14.25
N GLY A 116 -4.57 -5.37 -13.01
CA GLY A 116 -5.96 -5.70 -12.70
C GLY A 116 -6.91 -4.63 -13.19
N LEU A 117 -6.60 -3.36 -12.93
CA LEU A 117 -7.42 -2.23 -13.37
C LEU A 117 -7.41 -2.08 -14.89
N ALA A 118 -6.25 -2.21 -15.54
CA ALA A 118 -6.13 -2.17 -16.99
C ALA A 118 -7.00 -3.23 -17.68
N ARG A 119 -7.10 -4.42 -17.07
CA ARG A 119 -8.01 -5.46 -17.56
C ARG A 119 -9.47 -5.12 -17.26
N ALA A 120 -9.77 -4.61 -16.07
CA ALA A 120 -11.14 -4.34 -15.65
C ALA A 120 -11.82 -3.24 -16.47
N VAL A 121 -11.10 -2.24 -16.95
CA VAL A 121 -11.68 -1.16 -17.77
C VAL A 121 -12.22 -1.64 -19.13
N ASP A 122 -11.77 -2.80 -19.60
CA ASP A 122 -12.20 -3.42 -20.85
C ASP A 122 -13.28 -4.51 -20.64
N MET A 123 -13.68 -4.77 -19.39
CA MET A 123 -14.66 -5.79 -19.03
C MET A 123 -16.04 -5.21 -18.78
N ALA A 124 -17.09 -5.98 -19.06
CA ALA A 124 -18.42 -5.62 -18.57
C ALA A 124 -18.49 -5.76 -17.03
N PRO A 125 -19.18 -4.83 -16.33
CA PRO A 125 -19.33 -4.88 -14.87
C PRO A 125 -19.76 -6.25 -14.32
N ALA A 126 -20.70 -6.91 -14.97
CA ALA A 126 -21.17 -8.24 -14.59
C ALA A 126 -20.08 -9.32 -14.69
N ASP A 127 -19.18 -9.22 -15.66
CA ASP A 127 -18.07 -10.17 -15.84
C ASP A 127 -17.01 -9.98 -14.77
N ILE A 128 -16.73 -8.73 -14.33
CA ILE A 128 -15.85 -8.46 -13.20
C ILE A 128 -16.43 -9.09 -11.92
N VAL A 129 -17.73 -8.88 -11.65
CA VAL A 129 -18.42 -9.47 -10.50
C VAL A 129 -18.37 -10.99 -10.54
N LYS A 130 -18.59 -11.59 -11.73
CA LYS A 130 -18.51 -13.04 -11.93
C LYS A 130 -17.10 -13.56 -11.60
N GLU A 131 -16.06 -12.95 -12.12
CA GLU A 131 -14.67 -13.34 -11.87
C GLU A 131 -14.32 -13.26 -10.38
N VAL A 132 -14.71 -12.18 -9.70
CA VAL A 132 -14.51 -12.03 -8.26
C VAL A 132 -15.29 -13.08 -7.46
N THR A 133 -16.45 -13.49 -7.94
CA THR A 133 -17.24 -14.57 -7.33
C THR A 133 -16.54 -15.92 -7.49
N GLU A 134 -16.09 -16.24 -8.69
CA GLU A 134 -15.41 -17.49 -9.03
C GLU A 134 -14.05 -17.61 -8.34
N SER A 135 -13.36 -16.50 -8.10
CA SER A 135 -12.09 -16.46 -7.34
C SER A 135 -12.25 -16.87 -5.88
N GLY A 136 -13.47 -16.87 -5.34
CA GLY A 136 -13.74 -17.14 -3.94
C GLY A 136 -13.25 -16.06 -2.98
N LEU A 137 -12.93 -14.84 -3.47
CA LEU A 137 -12.47 -13.71 -2.64
C LEU A 137 -13.50 -13.41 -1.54
N ARG A 138 -13.00 -13.25 -0.32
CA ARG A 138 -13.79 -12.93 0.88
C ARG A 138 -13.34 -11.64 1.53
N GLY A 139 -14.24 -11.01 2.27
CA GLY A 139 -13.91 -9.86 3.11
C GLY A 139 -12.84 -10.20 4.15
N ARG A 140 -12.02 -9.22 4.50
CA ARG A 140 -10.88 -9.35 5.43
C ARG A 140 -11.13 -8.68 6.78
N GLY A 141 -12.33 -8.18 7.03
CA GLY A 141 -12.73 -7.56 8.30
C GLY A 141 -13.31 -8.54 9.34
N GLY A 142 -12.91 -9.81 9.32
CA GLY A 142 -13.29 -10.82 10.31
C GLY A 142 -14.42 -11.74 9.85
N ALA A 143 -15.56 -11.25 9.35
CA ALA A 143 -16.71 -12.04 8.96
C ALA A 143 -16.49 -12.95 7.73
N GLY A 144 -15.49 -12.66 6.91
CA GLY A 144 -15.16 -13.46 5.73
C GLY A 144 -16.30 -13.60 4.71
N PHE A 145 -17.18 -12.62 4.62
CA PHE A 145 -18.33 -12.68 3.70
C PHE A 145 -17.85 -12.66 2.24
N PRO A 146 -18.46 -13.46 1.33
CA PRO A 146 -18.05 -13.51 -0.08
C PRO A 146 -18.18 -12.17 -0.78
N THR A 147 -17.07 -11.66 -1.31
CA THR A 147 -17.00 -10.33 -1.94
C THR A 147 -17.87 -10.24 -3.19
N GLY A 148 -17.90 -11.28 -4.01
CA GLY A 148 -18.70 -11.30 -5.23
C GLY A 148 -20.20 -11.16 -4.97
N ILE A 149 -20.72 -11.74 -3.87
CA ILE A 149 -22.13 -11.59 -3.47
C ILE A 149 -22.43 -10.12 -3.13
N LYS A 150 -21.54 -9.46 -2.35
CA LYS A 150 -21.72 -8.03 -2.03
C LYS A 150 -21.74 -7.18 -3.28
N TRP A 151 -20.78 -7.39 -4.18
CA TRP A 151 -20.68 -6.62 -5.40
C TRP A 151 -21.86 -6.84 -6.32
N LYS A 152 -22.33 -8.10 -6.46
CA LYS A 152 -23.53 -8.40 -7.24
C LYS A 152 -24.76 -7.67 -6.70
N THR A 153 -24.97 -7.69 -5.39
CA THR A 153 -26.10 -6.99 -4.75
C THR A 153 -26.07 -5.48 -5.07
N VAL A 154 -24.90 -4.86 -5.00
CA VAL A 154 -24.75 -3.43 -5.32
C VAL A 154 -24.91 -3.18 -6.83
N LEU A 155 -24.38 -4.06 -7.69
CA LEU A 155 -24.56 -3.95 -9.15
C LEU A 155 -26.04 -3.97 -9.53
N ASP A 156 -26.80 -4.91 -8.96
CA ASP A 156 -28.22 -5.12 -9.27
C ASP A 156 -29.13 -3.99 -8.69
N THR A 157 -28.65 -3.23 -7.71
CA THR A 157 -29.40 -2.12 -7.11
C THR A 157 -29.57 -0.98 -8.13
N GLY A 158 -30.81 -0.50 -8.29
CA GLY A 158 -31.14 0.60 -9.20
C GLY A 158 -31.20 0.23 -10.69
N ALA A 159 -31.02 -1.04 -11.05
CA ALA A 159 -31.07 -1.49 -12.44
C ALA A 159 -32.45 -1.26 -13.11
N ASN A 160 -33.51 -1.11 -12.31
CA ASN A 160 -34.90 -0.93 -12.78
C ASN A 160 -35.42 0.52 -12.63
N GLU A 161 -34.58 1.47 -12.23
CA GLU A 161 -35.02 2.85 -12.03
C GLU A 161 -35.02 3.63 -13.33
N GLN A 162 -36.20 4.13 -13.73
CA GLN A 162 -36.43 4.87 -14.98
C GLN A 162 -35.85 6.29 -14.97
N ASN A 163 -35.30 6.76 -13.84
CA ASN A 163 -34.89 8.17 -13.62
C ASN A 163 -33.40 8.32 -13.24
N GLY A 164 -32.49 7.74 -14.02
CA GLY A 164 -31.07 8.12 -13.95
C GLY A 164 -30.20 7.41 -12.91
N GLY A 165 -30.66 6.33 -12.32
CA GLY A 165 -29.86 5.45 -11.47
C GLY A 165 -29.57 6.02 -10.06
N VAL A 166 -29.37 5.13 -9.10
CA VAL A 166 -28.94 5.49 -7.74
C VAL A 166 -27.44 5.75 -7.71
N GLN A 167 -27.02 6.88 -7.11
CA GLN A 167 -25.60 7.12 -6.85
C GLN A 167 -25.04 6.03 -5.93
N LYS A 168 -24.04 5.32 -6.40
CA LYS A 168 -23.33 4.26 -5.66
C LYS A 168 -21.98 4.76 -5.18
N TYR A 169 -21.53 4.18 -4.08
CA TYR A 169 -20.26 4.53 -3.44
C TYR A 169 -19.47 3.28 -3.10
N ILE A 170 -18.14 3.38 -3.16
CA ILE A 170 -17.22 2.42 -2.56
C ILE A 170 -16.67 3.01 -1.27
N VAL A 171 -16.87 2.34 -0.17
CA VAL A 171 -16.33 2.78 1.13
C VAL A 171 -15.33 1.73 1.62
N CYS A 172 -14.07 2.15 1.76
CA CYS A 172 -13.03 1.36 2.40
C CYS A 172 -13.05 1.65 3.90
N ASN A 173 -13.39 0.64 4.69
CA ASN A 173 -13.18 0.68 6.12
C ASN A 173 -11.68 0.48 6.40
N ALA A 174 -11.00 1.57 6.77
CA ALA A 174 -9.61 1.62 7.15
C ALA A 174 -9.44 2.20 8.58
N ASP A 175 -10.45 2.00 9.41
CA ASP A 175 -10.41 2.42 10.82
C ASP A 175 -9.41 1.56 11.62
N GLU A 176 -9.38 0.25 11.39
CA GLU A 176 -8.48 -0.71 12.06
C GLU A 176 -8.41 -0.47 13.58
N GLY A 177 -9.58 -0.47 14.21
CA GLY A 177 -9.76 -0.06 15.62
C GLY A 177 -9.18 -1.04 16.64
N ASP A 178 -8.99 -2.31 16.30
CA ASP A 178 -8.51 -3.34 17.23
C ASP A 178 -7.04 -3.11 17.63
N SER A 179 -6.81 -3.06 18.93
CA SER A 179 -5.47 -2.85 19.50
C SER A 179 -4.51 -3.97 19.08
N GLY A 180 -3.34 -3.58 18.57
CA GLY A 180 -2.30 -4.52 18.11
C GLY A 180 -2.47 -5.01 16.68
N THR A 181 -3.51 -4.59 15.96
CA THR A 181 -3.69 -4.82 14.54
C THR A 181 -3.06 -3.67 13.74
N PHE A 182 -2.23 -3.99 12.76
CA PHE A 182 -1.52 -3.01 11.93
C PHE A 182 -1.48 -3.43 10.45
N ALA A 183 -2.35 -4.33 10.01
CA ALA A 183 -2.36 -4.87 8.66
C ALA A 183 -2.77 -3.80 7.63
N ASP A 184 -3.87 -3.10 7.88
CA ASP A 184 -4.39 -2.06 6.99
C ASP A 184 -3.44 -0.86 6.95
N ARG A 185 -2.91 -0.49 8.10
CA ARG A 185 -1.90 0.56 8.22
C ARG A 185 -0.68 0.27 7.35
N MET A 186 -0.14 -0.96 7.39
CA MET A 186 1.02 -1.36 6.58
C MET A 186 0.74 -1.25 5.08
N ILE A 187 -0.47 -1.58 4.63
CA ILE A 187 -0.88 -1.42 3.22
C ILE A 187 -0.93 0.08 2.87
N MET A 188 -1.63 0.88 3.66
CA MET A 188 -1.79 2.30 3.38
C MET A 188 -0.47 3.08 3.38
N GLU A 189 0.48 2.68 4.20
CA GLU A 189 1.79 3.32 4.29
C GLU A 189 2.82 2.74 3.32
N GLY A 190 2.70 1.46 2.94
CA GLY A 190 3.73 0.75 2.17
C GLY A 190 3.35 0.37 0.75
N ASP A 191 2.06 0.28 0.42
CA ASP A 191 1.55 -0.01 -0.93
C ASP A 191 0.16 0.62 -1.14
N PRO A 192 0.05 1.96 -1.07
CA PRO A 192 -1.24 2.64 -1.13
C PRO A 192 -1.95 2.48 -2.48
N PHE A 193 -1.19 2.25 -3.56
CA PHE A 193 -1.76 2.10 -4.89
C PHE A 193 -2.53 0.79 -5.08
N VAL A 194 -2.22 -0.28 -4.34
CA VAL A 194 -3.01 -1.52 -4.41
C VAL A 194 -4.43 -1.30 -3.88
N LEU A 195 -4.58 -0.47 -2.84
CA LEU A 195 -5.89 -0.11 -2.32
C LEU A 195 -6.66 0.76 -3.32
N ILE A 196 -6.00 1.76 -3.92
CA ILE A 196 -6.60 2.63 -4.95
C ILE A 196 -7.05 1.81 -6.15
N GLU A 197 -6.22 0.90 -6.65
CA GLU A 197 -6.53 0.00 -7.75
C GLU A 197 -7.74 -0.89 -7.43
N GLY A 198 -7.73 -1.53 -6.27
CA GLY A 198 -8.82 -2.41 -5.83
C GLY A 198 -10.15 -1.67 -5.69
N MET A 199 -10.14 -0.44 -5.16
CA MET A 199 -11.34 0.39 -5.06
C MET A 199 -11.85 0.86 -6.43
N ALA A 200 -10.95 1.19 -7.36
CA ALA A 200 -11.33 1.56 -8.72
C ALA A 200 -11.98 0.39 -9.47
N ILE A 201 -11.41 -0.82 -9.37
CA ILE A 201 -12.01 -2.05 -9.91
C ILE A 201 -13.39 -2.29 -9.31
N ALA A 202 -13.55 -2.16 -7.99
CA ALA A 202 -14.83 -2.30 -7.32
C ALA A 202 -15.84 -1.26 -7.81
N GLY A 203 -15.41 -0.01 -8.00
CA GLY A 203 -16.23 1.06 -8.55
C GLY A 203 -16.78 0.72 -9.92
N ILE A 204 -15.93 0.30 -10.85
CA ILE A 204 -16.31 -0.13 -12.20
C ILE A 204 -17.27 -1.32 -12.12
N ALA A 205 -16.97 -2.31 -11.31
CA ALA A 205 -17.76 -3.53 -11.18
C ALA A 205 -19.20 -3.30 -10.69
N VAL A 206 -19.44 -2.29 -9.86
CA VAL A 206 -20.77 -2.02 -9.30
C VAL A 206 -21.45 -0.78 -9.87
N GLY A 207 -20.75 -0.02 -10.73
CA GLY A 207 -21.24 1.24 -11.30
C GLY A 207 -21.17 2.41 -10.30
N ALA A 208 -20.26 2.39 -9.35
CA ALA A 208 -19.99 3.51 -8.45
C ALA A 208 -18.98 4.47 -9.11
N THR A 209 -19.19 5.78 -8.92
CA THR A 209 -18.29 6.82 -9.44
C THR A 209 -17.50 7.53 -8.34
N LYS A 210 -17.80 7.22 -7.07
CA LYS A 210 -17.18 7.86 -5.91
C LYS A 210 -16.76 6.84 -4.86
N GLY A 211 -15.54 7.01 -4.33
CA GLY A 211 -15.00 6.23 -3.24
C GLY A 211 -14.61 7.08 -2.02
N TYR A 212 -14.65 6.46 -0.85
CA TYR A 212 -14.18 7.03 0.41
C TYR A 212 -13.26 6.03 1.12
N ILE A 213 -12.11 6.52 1.60
CA ILE A 213 -11.22 5.76 2.45
C ILE A 213 -11.34 6.35 3.86
N TYR A 214 -12.03 5.64 4.75
CA TYR A 214 -12.22 6.08 6.13
C TYR A 214 -11.06 5.59 7.00
N ILE A 215 -10.18 6.50 7.39
CA ILE A 215 -8.96 6.21 8.16
C ILE A 215 -9.08 6.82 9.55
N ARG A 216 -8.71 6.07 10.58
CA ARG A 216 -8.67 6.57 11.95
C ARG A 216 -7.67 7.73 12.11
N SER A 217 -7.99 8.69 12.98
CA SER A 217 -7.14 9.85 13.26
C SER A 217 -5.78 9.49 13.87
N GLU A 218 -5.68 8.33 14.50
CA GLU A 218 -4.47 7.82 15.15
C GLU A 218 -3.40 7.32 14.14
N TYR A 219 -3.75 7.28 12.84
CA TYR A 219 -2.81 6.92 11.77
C TYR A 219 -2.46 8.13 10.87
N PRO A 220 -1.85 9.21 11.42
CA PRO A 220 -1.58 10.43 10.66
C PRO A 220 -0.65 10.21 9.47
N HIS A 221 0.26 9.23 9.56
CA HIS A 221 1.16 8.89 8.47
C HIS A 221 0.41 8.21 7.32
N ALA A 222 -0.45 7.24 7.61
CA ALA A 222 -1.32 6.61 6.62
C ALA A 222 -2.23 7.64 5.92
N VAL A 223 -2.84 8.57 6.68
CA VAL A 223 -3.64 9.68 6.13
C VAL A 223 -2.82 10.51 5.15
N LYS A 224 -1.59 10.88 5.51
CA LYS A 224 -0.70 11.66 4.65
C LYS A 224 -0.33 10.89 3.37
N THR A 225 0.05 9.62 3.51
CA THR A 225 0.45 8.76 2.39
C THR A 225 -0.71 8.54 1.43
N MET A 226 -1.90 8.18 1.94
CA MET A 226 -3.09 7.96 1.10
C MET A 226 -3.52 9.23 0.37
N ASN A 227 -3.52 10.41 1.02
CA ASN A 227 -3.82 11.67 0.34
C ASN A 227 -2.81 11.97 -0.79
N ALA A 228 -1.53 11.70 -0.57
CA ALA A 228 -0.50 11.86 -1.60
C ALA A 228 -0.72 10.87 -2.76
N ALA A 229 -0.95 9.60 -2.47
CA ALA A 229 -1.18 8.57 -3.48
C ALA A 229 -2.44 8.84 -4.31
N VAL A 230 -3.55 9.25 -3.70
CA VAL A 230 -4.78 9.63 -4.41
C VAL A 230 -4.51 10.81 -5.36
N ARG A 231 -3.75 11.83 -4.93
CA ARG A 231 -3.36 12.95 -5.80
C ARG A 231 -2.52 12.48 -6.99
N ILE A 232 -1.52 11.62 -6.74
CA ILE A 232 -0.68 11.04 -7.80
C ILE A 232 -1.52 10.22 -8.78
N ALA A 233 -2.44 9.39 -8.28
CA ALA A 233 -3.35 8.59 -9.09
C ALA A 233 -4.22 9.45 -10.01
N ARG A 234 -4.75 10.58 -9.51
CA ARG A 234 -5.50 11.56 -10.34
C ARG A 234 -4.62 12.19 -11.42
N GLN A 235 -3.42 12.64 -11.05
CA GLN A 235 -2.50 13.28 -11.99
C GLN A 235 -2.07 12.35 -13.13
N ASN A 236 -2.12 11.03 -12.91
CA ASN A 236 -1.75 10.01 -13.87
C ASN A 236 -2.94 9.28 -14.51
N GLY A 237 -4.16 9.81 -14.36
CA GLY A 237 -5.36 9.25 -15.01
C GLY A 237 -5.81 7.88 -14.47
N VAL A 238 -5.30 7.45 -13.32
CA VAL A 238 -5.78 6.24 -12.62
C VAL A 238 -7.13 6.50 -11.95
N LEU A 239 -7.40 7.75 -11.59
CA LEU A 239 -8.65 8.25 -11.03
C LEU A 239 -9.14 9.45 -11.82
N GLY A 240 -10.46 9.68 -11.80
CA GLY A 240 -11.11 10.85 -12.42
C GLY A 240 -12.25 10.48 -13.34
N ALA A 241 -12.54 11.38 -14.28
CA ALA A 241 -13.67 11.23 -15.22
C ALA A 241 -13.45 10.13 -16.28
N SER A 242 -12.20 9.67 -16.46
CA SER A 242 -11.82 8.69 -17.48
C SER A 242 -10.66 7.84 -16.93
N VAL A 243 -11.00 6.77 -16.20
CA VAL A 243 -10.03 5.87 -15.58
C VAL A 243 -9.22 5.18 -16.68
N LEU A 244 -7.89 5.37 -16.66
CA LEU A 244 -6.95 4.85 -17.68
C LEU A 244 -7.38 5.15 -19.13
N GLY A 245 -8.04 6.29 -19.36
CA GLY A 245 -8.53 6.67 -20.70
C GLY A 245 -9.82 5.99 -21.13
N SER A 246 -10.45 5.18 -20.27
CA SER A 246 -11.71 4.48 -20.55
C SER A 246 -12.95 5.37 -20.41
N ALA A 247 -14.12 4.81 -20.69
CA ALA A 247 -15.42 5.48 -20.45
C ALA A 247 -15.87 5.47 -18.97
N HIS A 248 -15.12 4.80 -18.10
CA HIS A 248 -15.45 4.68 -16.68
C HIS A 248 -14.94 5.88 -15.90
N ALA A 249 -15.81 6.45 -15.07
CA ALA A 249 -15.46 7.51 -14.13
C ALA A 249 -15.38 6.93 -12.72
N PHE A 250 -14.30 7.17 -12.00
CA PHE A 250 -14.19 6.86 -10.59
C PHE A 250 -13.18 7.78 -9.90
N ASP A 251 -13.61 8.41 -8.82
CA ASP A 251 -12.72 9.23 -7.98
C ASP A 251 -12.93 8.90 -6.51
N MET A 252 -11.95 9.19 -5.68
CA MET A 252 -12.02 8.90 -4.25
C MET A 252 -11.37 9.98 -3.40
N GLU A 253 -11.68 9.96 -2.11
CA GLU A 253 -11.07 10.86 -1.14
C GLU A 253 -10.90 10.17 0.21
N VAL A 254 -9.90 10.65 0.97
CA VAL A 254 -9.66 10.22 2.34
C VAL A 254 -10.61 10.97 3.28
N ARG A 255 -11.26 10.23 4.17
CA ARG A 255 -12.02 10.74 5.31
C ARG A 255 -11.36 10.32 6.61
N VAL A 256 -11.06 11.29 7.45
CA VAL A 256 -10.40 11.04 8.74
C VAL A 256 -11.44 10.88 9.82
N GLY A 257 -11.35 9.82 10.58
CA GLY A 257 -12.20 9.55 11.74
C GLY A 257 -11.97 10.57 12.85
N ALA A 258 -12.94 10.69 13.75
CA ALA A 258 -12.90 11.61 14.90
C ALA A 258 -12.51 10.92 16.23
N GLY A 259 -11.86 9.75 16.15
CA GLY A 259 -11.38 8.99 17.32
C GLY A 259 -12.44 8.06 17.93
N ALA A 260 -13.59 7.86 17.30
CA ALA A 260 -14.57 6.88 17.73
C ALA A 260 -14.22 5.49 17.21
N TYR A 261 -14.42 4.46 18.02
CA TYR A 261 -14.36 3.05 17.59
C TYR A 261 -15.70 2.69 16.94
N VAL A 262 -15.77 2.77 15.60
CA VAL A 262 -17.06 2.73 14.89
C VAL A 262 -17.13 1.65 13.81
N CYS A 263 -16.03 1.04 13.42
CA CYS A 263 -15.97 0.14 12.29
C CYS A 263 -15.52 -1.26 12.73
N GLY A 264 -16.31 -2.26 12.39
CA GLY A 264 -15.94 -3.66 12.63
C GLY A 264 -16.59 -4.29 13.86
N GLU A 265 -17.53 -3.62 14.49
CA GLU A 265 -18.40 -4.24 15.48
C GLU A 265 -19.65 -4.88 14.87
#